data_be60e1c66e8f8344e550a00fa77395da
#
_entry.id   be60e1c66e8f8344e550a00fa77395da
#
_cell.length_a   1.000
_cell.length_b   1.000
_cell.length_c   1.000
_cell.angle_alpha   90.00
_cell.angle_beta   90.00
_cell.angle_gamma   90.00
#
_symmetry.space_group_name_H-M   'P 1'
#
loop_
_entity.id
_entity.type
_entity.pdbx_description
1 polymer ?
#
loop_
_entity_poly.entity_id
_entity_poly.type
_entity_poly.pdbx_seq_one_letter_code
_entity_poly.pdbx_strand_id
1 'polypeptide(L)'
;AISIGIKLKVSDFFIGLIVIGFGTSLSELLVSLKAVLENSTDLSIGNIIGSNISNVILVLGFALSISNLQFKNIKKFDIYFHLFIHIVFITIFFFYTFNMIFGIIFILTFLFYLLKSIKNSSSNEVGNIELEKDKLSKLSYGNPIKFGIPIIFVSIIITLLGAKLTVSSALN
;
A
#
# COMPACT_ATOMS: atom_id res chain seq x y z
N ALA A 1 -6.69 12.26 -1.01
CA ALA A 1 -5.53 11.66 -1.68
C ALA A 1 -5.66 11.73 -3.20
N ILE A 2 -6.66 11.11 -3.83
CA ILE A 2 -6.87 11.10 -5.31
C ILE A 2 -6.93 12.53 -5.87
N SER A 3 -7.68 13.44 -5.25
CA SER A 3 -7.79 14.84 -5.67
C SER A 3 -6.45 15.61 -5.64
N ILE A 4 -5.55 15.24 -4.72
CA ILE A 4 -4.19 15.79 -4.65
C ILE A 4 -3.34 15.25 -5.81
N GLY A 5 -3.42 13.96 -6.08
CA GLY A 5 -2.72 13.32 -7.20
C GLY A 5 -3.11 13.90 -8.55
N ILE A 6 -4.39 14.11 -8.79
CA ILE A 6 -4.91 14.77 -10.00
C ILE A 6 -4.34 16.18 -10.14
N LYS A 7 -4.29 16.95 -9.05
CA LYS A 7 -3.76 18.32 -9.06
C LYS A 7 -2.25 18.36 -9.33
N LEU A 8 -1.53 17.34 -8.89
CA LEU A 8 -0.08 17.18 -9.14
C LEU A 8 0.24 16.54 -10.50
N LYS A 9 -0.78 16.24 -11.32
CA LYS A 9 -0.65 15.61 -12.65
C LYS A 9 0.11 14.27 -12.62
N VAL A 10 -0.05 13.50 -11.55
CA VAL A 10 0.50 12.14 -11.45
C VAL A 10 -0.44 11.11 -12.08
N SER A 11 0.12 10.03 -12.63
CA SER A 11 -0.66 8.97 -13.28
C SER A 11 -1.58 8.24 -12.29
N ASP A 12 -2.69 7.69 -12.78
CA ASP A 12 -3.64 6.91 -11.96
C ASP A 12 -2.97 5.70 -11.33
N PHE A 13 -2.06 5.06 -12.06
CA PHE A 13 -1.23 3.97 -11.54
C PHE A 13 -0.40 4.43 -10.33
N PHE A 14 0.22 5.61 -10.41
CA PHE A 14 1.00 6.17 -9.30
C PHE A 14 0.10 6.51 -8.11
N ILE A 15 -1.08 7.06 -8.36
CA ILE A 15 -2.07 7.34 -7.31
C ILE A 15 -2.48 6.02 -6.63
N GLY A 16 -2.80 4.98 -7.40
CA GLY A 16 -3.15 3.66 -6.88
C GLY A 16 -2.01 3.03 -6.07
N LEU A 17 -0.80 3.03 -6.60
CA LEU A 17 0.35 2.39 -5.98
C LEU A 17 0.81 3.12 -4.71
N ILE A 18 1.03 4.44 -4.81
CA ILE A 18 1.61 5.21 -3.70
C ILE A 18 0.54 5.72 -2.74
N VAL A 19 -0.52 6.33 -3.25
CA VAL A 19 -1.48 6.99 -2.37
C VAL A 19 -2.42 5.98 -1.70
N ILE A 20 -2.93 5.03 -2.47
CA ILE A 20 -3.83 4.01 -1.94
C ILE A 20 -3.02 2.85 -1.36
N GLY A 21 -2.11 2.24 -2.12
CA GLY A 21 -1.33 1.09 -1.67
C GLY A 21 -0.48 1.40 -0.44
N PHE A 22 0.38 2.42 -0.49
CA PHE A 22 1.19 2.81 0.67
C PHE A 22 0.32 3.35 1.81
N GLY A 23 -0.71 4.15 1.50
CA GLY A 23 -1.60 4.72 2.52
C GLY A 23 -2.37 3.67 3.31
N THR A 24 -2.84 2.60 2.67
CA THR A 24 -3.50 1.48 3.37
C THR A 24 -2.50 0.64 4.15
N SER A 25 -1.31 0.39 3.62
CA SER A 25 -0.25 -0.37 4.31
C SER A 25 0.46 0.42 5.42
N LEU A 26 0.14 1.69 5.61
CA LEU A 26 0.71 2.48 6.70
C LEU A 26 0.28 1.96 8.07
N SER A 27 -0.94 1.48 8.21
CA SER A 27 -1.43 0.86 9.43
C SER A 27 -0.64 -0.39 9.79
N GLU A 28 -0.41 -1.27 8.81
CA GLU A 28 0.37 -2.49 8.98
C GLU A 28 1.83 -2.19 9.32
N LEU A 29 2.41 -1.18 8.67
CA LEU A 29 3.77 -0.73 8.97
C LEU A 29 3.89 -0.25 10.42
N LEU A 30 2.95 0.57 10.89
CA LEU A 30 2.98 1.12 12.24
C LEU A 30 2.73 0.07 13.31
N VAL A 31 1.80 -0.88 13.08
CA VAL A 31 1.57 -2.02 13.98
C VAL A 31 2.82 -2.90 14.04
N SER A 32 3.40 -3.27 12.89
CA SER A 32 4.59 -4.12 12.83
C SER A 32 5.81 -3.45 13.48
N LEU A 33 6.02 -2.16 13.24
CA LEU A 33 7.10 -1.41 13.87
C LEU A 33 6.93 -1.35 15.39
N LYS A 34 5.71 -1.07 15.86
CA LYS A 34 5.42 -1.03 17.30
C LYS A 34 5.62 -2.41 17.95
N ALA A 35 5.19 -3.48 17.31
CA ALA A 35 5.39 -4.85 17.78
C ALA A 35 6.89 -5.20 17.93
N VAL A 36 7.73 -4.82 16.94
CA VAL A 36 9.19 -5.02 17.01
C VAL A 36 9.80 -4.22 18.15
N LEU A 37 9.38 -2.96 18.36
CA LEU A 37 9.86 -2.12 19.45
C LEU A 37 9.47 -2.66 20.85
N GLU A 38 8.40 -3.45 20.93
CA GLU A 38 7.99 -4.18 22.15
C GLU A 38 8.57 -5.61 22.20
N ASN A 39 9.59 -5.92 21.40
CA ASN A 39 10.25 -7.23 21.30
C ASN A 39 9.30 -8.39 20.93
N SER A 40 8.20 -8.09 20.23
CA SER A 40 7.22 -9.08 19.75
C SER A 40 7.33 -9.28 18.24
N THR A 41 8.40 -9.95 17.81
CA THR A 41 8.69 -10.20 16.39
C THR A 41 7.62 -11.05 15.73
N ASP A 42 7.10 -12.05 16.43
CA ASP A 42 6.06 -12.96 15.92
C ASP A 42 4.76 -12.21 15.62
N LEU A 43 4.38 -11.25 16.44
CA LEU A 43 3.23 -10.39 16.21
C LEU A 43 3.45 -9.51 14.96
N SER A 44 4.67 -8.99 14.76
CA SER A 44 5.02 -8.22 13.57
C SER A 44 4.90 -9.06 12.29
N ILE A 45 5.47 -10.26 12.28
CA ILE A 45 5.42 -11.18 11.13
C ILE A 45 3.97 -11.63 10.87
N GLY A 46 3.25 -12.00 11.91
CA GLY A 46 1.84 -12.39 11.84
C GLY A 46 0.95 -11.28 11.26
N ASN A 47 1.18 -10.02 11.63
CA ASN A 47 0.47 -8.87 11.08
C ASN A 47 0.73 -8.70 9.58
N ILE A 48 2.00 -8.83 9.12
CA ILE A 48 2.36 -8.69 7.70
C ILE A 48 1.74 -9.82 6.88
N ILE A 49 1.89 -11.07 7.31
CA ILE A 49 1.37 -12.23 6.57
C ILE A 49 -0.16 -12.22 6.61
N GLY A 50 -0.76 -11.98 7.78
CA GLY A 50 -2.20 -11.97 7.96
C GLY A 50 -2.91 -10.90 7.14
N SER A 51 -2.36 -9.69 7.08
CA SER A 51 -2.93 -8.61 6.24
C SER A 51 -2.86 -8.95 4.74
N ASN A 52 -1.76 -9.55 4.26
CA ASN A 52 -1.67 -9.98 2.86
C ASN A 52 -2.71 -11.08 2.53
N ILE A 53 -2.87 -12.07 3.39
CA ILE A 53 -3.90 -13.12 3.23
C ILE A 53 -5.30 -12.50 3.21
N SER A 54 -5.58 -11.61 4.17
CA SER A 54 -6.87 -10.92 4.29
C SER A 54 -7.18 -10.07 3.06
N ASN A 55 -6.19 -9.33 2.54
CA ASN A 55 -6.36 -8.51 1.34
C ASN A 55 -6.71 -9.36 0.11
N VAL A 56 -6.12 -10.53 -0.05
CA VAL A 56 -6.39 -11.40 -1.19
C VAL A 56 -7.69 -12.17 -1.02
N ILE A 57 -7.90 -12.83 0.12
CA ILE A 57 -9.04 -13.73 0.29
C ILE A 57 -10.31 -12.95 0.64
N LEU A 58 -10.24 -12.05 1.62
CA LEU A 58 -11.41 -11.32 2.09
C LEU A 58 -11.74 -10.13 1.20
N VAL A 59 -10.80 -9.20 1.01
CA VAL A 59 -11.08 -7.94 0.32
C VAL A 59 -11.32 -8.18 -1.17
N LEU A 60 -10.40 -8.87 -1.85
CA LEU A 60 -10.55 -9.18 -3.27
C LEU A 60 -11.70 -10.17 -3.51
N GLY A 61 -11.84 -11.21 -2.68
CA GLY A 61 -12.93 -12.18 -2.76
C GLY A 61 -14.30 -11.51 -2.62
N PHE A 62 -14.46 -10.60 -1.65
CA PHE A 62 -15.69 -9.84 -1.46
C PHE A 62 -15.97 -8.88 -2.63
N ALA A 63 -14.94 -8.20 -3.13
CA ALA A 63 -15.08 -7.33 -4.31
C ALA A 63 -15.53 -8.10 -5.56
N LEU A 64 -14.98 -9.30 -5.79
CA LEU A 64 -15.38 -10.17 -6.90
C LEU A 64 -16.82 -10.70 -6.76
N SER A 65 -17.32 -10.89 -5.53
CA SER A 65 -18.71 -11.34 -5.33
C SER A 65 -19.76 -10.25 -5.64
N ILE A 66 -19.35 -8.97 -5.59
CA ILE A 66 -20.25 -7.84 -5.86
C ILE A 66 -20.14 -7.38 -7.33
N SER A 67 -18.96 -7.47 -7.93
CA SER A 67 -18.70 -6.91 -9.25
C SER A 67 -17.72 -7.76 -10.07
N ASN A 68 -17.92 -7.76 -11.40
CA ASN A 68 -16.99 -8.38 -12.34
C ASN A 68 -15.77 -7.46 -12.50
N LEU A 69 -14.66 -7.80 -11.86
CA LEU A 69 -13.40 -7.07 -12.01
C LEU A 69 -12.72 -7.49 -13.32
N GLN A 70 -12.42 -6.52 -14.17
CA GLN A 70 -11.65 -6.73 -15.38
C GLN A 70 -10.22 -6.26 -15.16
N PHE A 71 -9.28 -7.18 -15.17
CA PHE A 71 -7.86 -6.89 -15.11
C PHE A 71 -7.34 -6.49 -16.50
N LYS A 72 -7.40 -5.19 -16.81
CA LYS A 72 -6.86 -4.65 -18.06
C LYS A 72 -5.47 -4.07 -17.81
N ASN A 73 -4.54 -4.35 -18.73
CA ASN A 73 -3.21 -3.74 -18.75
C ASN A 73 -2.25 -4.06 -17.60
N ILE A 74 -2.39 -5.22 -16.94
CA ILE A 74 -1.37 -5.64 -15.99
C ILE A 74 -0.08 -5.97 -16.73
N LYS A 75 1.01 -5.28 -16.38
CA LYS A 75 2.32 -5.51 -16.99
C LYS A 75 2.89 -6.84 -16.48
N LYS A 76 3.36 -7.68 -17.41
CA LYS A 76 4.02 -8.96 -17.05
C LYS A 76 5.16 -8.77 -16.04
N PHE A 77 5.88 -7.64 -16.15
CA PHE A 77 6.93 -7.29 -15.20
C PHE A 77 6.41 -7.23 -13.75
N ASP A 78 5.26 -6.61 -13.50
CA ASP A 78 4.71 -6.47 -12.15
C ASP A 78 4.35 -7.83 -11.56
N ILE A 79 3.78 -8.72 -12.38
CA ILE A 79 3.44 -10.09 -11.95
C ILE A 79 4.70 -10.89 -11.58
N TYR A 80 5.71 -10.92 -12.47
CA TYR A 80 6.93 -11.68 -12.23
C TYR A 80 7.75 -11.10 -11.07
N PHE A 81 7.80 -9.78 -10.96
CA PHE A 81 8.50 -9.12 -9.86
C PHE A 81 7.84 -9.45 -8.51
N HIS A 82 6.51 -9.41 -8.47
CA HIS A 82 5.74 -9.75 -7.26
C HIS A 82 5.95 -11.21 -6.85
N LEU A 83 5.85 -12.13 -7.81
CA LEU A 83 6.13 -13.55 -7.58
C LEU A 83 7.56 -13.78 -7.07
N PHE A 84 8.55 -13.15 -7.70
CA PHE A 84 9.94 -13.23 -7.30
C PHE A 84 10.16 -12.80 -5.84
N ILE A 85 9.62 -11.64 -5.46
CA ILE A 85 9.74 -11.13 -4.08
C ILE A 85 9.09 -12.06 -3.06
N HIS A 86 7.94 -12.66 -3.38
CA HIS A 86 7.31 -13.63 -2.49
C HIS A 86 8.14 -14.91 -2.33
N ILE A 87 8.72 -15.41 -3.41
CA ILE A 87 9.63 -16.58 -3.35
C ILE A 87 10.84 -16.26 -2.49
N VAL A 88 11.47 -15.09 -2.68
CA VAL A 88 12.62 -14.65 -1.88
C VAL A 88 12.22 -14.52 -0.40
N PHE A 89 11.09 -13.91 -0.10
CA PHE A 89 10.60 -13.76 1.28
C PHE A 89 10.37 -15.12 1.94
N ILE A 90 9.70 -16.06 1.26
CA ILE A 90 9.44 -17.41 1.75
C ILE A 90 10.76 -18.17 1.97
N THR A 91 11.71 -18.04 1.05
CA THR A 91 13.02 -18.69 1.18
C THR A 91 13.77 -18.18 2.42
N ILE A 92 13.79 -16.86 2.63
CA ILE A 92 14.41 -16.28 3.83
C ILE A 92 13.68 -16.73 5.09
N PHE A 93 12.35 -16.77 5.07
CA PHE A 93 11.54 -17.17 6.22
C PHE A 93 11.84 -18.60 6.70
N PHE A 94 12.02 -19.55 5.78
CA PHE A 94 12.24 -20.95 6.13
C PHE A 94 13.69 -21.32 6.37
N PHE A 95 14.65 -20.66 5.71
CA PHE A 95 16.05 -21.10 5.71
C PHE A 95 17.00 -20.13 6.42
N TYR A 96 16.54 -18.93 6.75
CA TYR A 96 17.39 -17.90 7.36
C TYR A 96 16.67 -17.20 8.51
N THR A 97 17.43 -16.49 9.33
CA THR A 97 16.88 -15.55 10.31
C THR A 97 16.77 -14.16 9.70
N PHE A 98 15.64 -13.49 9.94
CA PHE A 98 15.48 -12.09 9.52
C PHE A 98 16.47 -11.20 10.28
N ASN A 99 17.24 -10.44 9.55
CA ASN A 99 18.18 -9.48 10.09
C ASN A 99 18.13 -8.15 9.34
N MET A 100 18.84 -7.15 9.85
CA MET A 100 18.88 -5.81 9.28
C MET A 100 19.32 -5.79 7.80
N ILE A 101 20.19 -6.69 7.38
CA ILE A 101 20.70 -6.76 5.99
C ILE A 101 19.54 -7.09 5.03
N PHE A 102 18.74 -8.11 5.35
CA PHE A 102 17.56 -8.46 4.55
C PHE A 102 16.54 -7.32 4.52
N GLY A 103 16.33 -6.62 5.65
CA GLY A 103 15.47 -5.44 5.71
C GLY A 103 15.92 -4.34 4.75
N ILE A 104 17.21 -4.02 4.72
CA ILE A 104 17.78 -3.02 3.80
C ILE A 104 17.60 -3.48 2.35
N ILE A 105 17.87 -4.75 2.04
CA ILE A 105 17.68 -5.30 0.69
C ILE A 105 16.23 -5.17 0.24
N PHE A 106 15.25 -5.48 1.08
CA PHE A 106 13.83 -5.33 0.74
C PHE A 106 13.45 -3.87 0.50
N ILE A 107 13.93 -2.93 1.33
CA ILE A 107 13.68 -1.49 1.13
C ILE A 107 14.29 -1.01 -0.20
N LEU A 108 15.53 -1.37 -0.51
CA LEU A 108 16.18 -1.01 -1.77
C LEU A 108 15.46 -1.62 -2.98
N THR A 109 15.00 -2.85 -2.86
CA THR A 109 14.22 -3.54 -3.90
C THR A 109 12.86 -2.85 -4.12
N PHE A 110 12.20 -2.42 -3.05
CA PHE A 110 10.97 -1.64 -3.14
C PHE A 110 11.21 -0.28 -3.82
N LEU A 111 12.25 0.46 -3.44
CA LEU A 111 12.62 1.72 -4.08
C LEU A 111 12.93 1.54 -5.57
N PHE A 112 13.67 0.49 -5.92
CA PHE A 112 13.94 0.15 -7.33
C PHE A 112 12.64 -0.11 -8.10
N TYR A 113 11.72 -0.89 -7.53
CA TYR A 113 10.42 -1.15 -8.14
C TYR A 113 9.63 0.15 -8.35
N LEU A 114 9.58 1.03 -7.34
CA LEU A 114 8.89 2.32 -7.44
C LEU A 114 9.46 3.18 -8.56
N LEU A 115 10.78 3.35 -8.61
CA LEU A 115 11.44 4.17 -9.64
C LEU A 115 11.18 3.62 -11.05
N LYS A 116 11.25 2.30 -11.23
CA LYS A 116 10.94 1.66 -12.50
C LYS A 116 9.48 1.79 -12.89
N SER A 117 8.58 1.66 -11.93
CA SER A 117 7.14 1.78 -12.13
C SER A 117 6.74 3.20 -12.55
N ILE A 118 7.29 4.21 -11.89
CA ILE A 118 7.09 5.63 -12.24
C ILE A 118 7.58 5.90 -13.67
N LYS A 119 8.78 5.46 -14.01
CA LYS A 119 9.36 5.68 -15.34
C LYS A 119 8.53 5.04 -16.46
N ASN A 120 7.93 3.87 -16.19
CA ASN A 120 7.15 3.13 -17.18
C ASN A 120 5.67 3.59 -17.27
N SER A 121 5.20 4.42 -16.35
CA SER A 121 3.81 4.89 -16.30
C SER A 121 3.53 6.13 -17.15
N SER A 122 4.54 6.72 -17.78
CA SER A 122 4.53 8.12 -18.20
C SER A 122 3.96 8.42 -19.58
N SER A 123 3.27 7.56 -20.33
CA SER A 123 2.86 8.01 -21.66
C SER A 123 1.48 7.61 -22.21
N ASN A 124 0.81 6.61 -21.70
CA ASN A 124 -0.41 6.11 -22.37
C ASN A 124 -1.72 6.10 -21.56
N GLU A 125 -1.70 6.51 -20.30
CA GLU A 125 -2.88 6.42 -19.42
C GLU A 125 -3.61 7.75 -19.15
N VAL A 126 -3.10 8.85 -19.70
CA VAL A 126 -3.68 10.20 -19.48
C VAL A 126 -5.06 10.38 -20.12
N GLY A 127 -5.40 9.57 -21.11
CA GLY A 127 -6.63 9.73 -21.91
C GLY A 127 -7.94 9.33 -21.21
N ASN A 128 -7.90 8.41 -20.22
CA ASN A 128 -9.11 7.96 -19.50
C ASN A 128 -9.42 8.80 -18.24
N ILE A 129 -8.49 9.64 -17.83
CA ILE A 129 -8.59 10.48 -16.64
C ILE A 129 -9.62 11.61 -16.80
N GLU A 130 -9.84 12.09 -18.01
CA GLU A 130 -10.73 13.25 -18.23
C GLU A 130 -12.20 12.95 -17.92
N LEU A 131 -12.65 11.72 -18.16
CA LEU A 131 -14.05 11.33 -17.88
C LEU A 131 -14.31 11.07 -16.38
N GLU A 132 -13.31 10.62 -15.63
CA GLU A 132 -13.41 10.48 -14.18
C GLU A 132 -13.15 11.78 -13.43
N LYS A 133 -12.33 12.67 -13.98
CA LYS A 133 -12.12 14.03 -13.44
C LYS A 133 -13.43 14.78 -13.25
N ASP A 134 -14.34 14.69 -14.19
CA ASP A 134 -15.64 15.38 -14.13
C ASP A 134 -16.56 14.82 -13.03
N LYS A 135 -16.48 13.52 -12.77
CA LYS A 135 -17.25 12.89 -11.67
C LYS A 135 -16.65 13.18 -10.30
N LEU A 136 -15.32 13.17 -10.19
CA LEU A 136 -14.59 13.41 -8.93
C LEU A 136 -14.53 14.91 -8.58
N SER A 137 -14.50 15.80 -9.57
CA SER A 137 -14.57 17.26 -9.32
C SER A 137 -15.91 17.66 -8.69
N LYS A 138 -17.00 16.98 -9.05
CA LYS A 138 -18.34 17.19 -8.47
C LYS A 138 -18.46 16.66 -7.03
N LEU A 139 -17.60 15.72 -6.62
CA LEU A 139 -17.53 15.18 -5.25
C LEU A 139 -16.50 15.90 -4.37
N SER A 140 -15.72 16.83 -4.93
CA SER A 140 -14.69 17.56 -4.19
C SER A 140 -15.29 18.68 -3.37
N TYR A 141 -15.49 18.44 -2.08
CA TYR A 141 -15.80 19.47 -1.10
C TYR A 141 -14.60 20.43 -0.94
N GLY A 142 -14.61 21.55 -1.65
CA GLY A 142 -13.66 22.64 -1.46
C GLY A 142 -12.25 22.41 -2.04
N ASN A 143 -11.28 23.21 -1.62
CA ASN A 143 -9.89 23.12 -2.09
C ASN A 143 -9.22 21.85 -1.55
N PRO A 144 -8.85 20.85 -2.41
CA PRO A 144 -8.37 19.55 -1.96
C PRO A 144 -7.05 19.61 -1.18
N ILE A 145 -6.25 20.66 -1.36
CA ILE A 145 -5.02 20.84 -0.58
C ILE A 145 -5.36 21.37 0.81
N LYS A 146 -6.25 22.36 0.91
CA LYS A 146 -6.58 23.01 2.17
C LYS A 146 -7.26 22.06 3.16
N PHE A 147 -8.12 21.17 2.68
CA PHE A 147 -8.82 20.19 3.53
C PHE A 147 -8.16 18.81 3.55
N GLY A 148 -7.49 18.41 2.47
CA GLY A 148 -6.87 17.09 2.37
C GLY A 148 -5.67 16.90 3.26
N ILE A 149 -4.82 17.91 3.42
CA ILE A 149 -3.62 17.83 4.27
C ILE A 149 -3.98 17.65 5.76
N PRO A 150 -4.88 18.46 6.36
CA PRO A 150 -5.31 18.24 7.73
C PRO A 150 -5.96 16.86 7.96
N ILE A 151 -6.77 16.39 7.02
CA ILE A 151 -7.39 15.06 7.11
C ILE A 151 -6.34 13.96 7.12
N ILE A 152 -5.30 14.05 6.28
CA ILE A 152 -4.19 13.08 6.27
C ILE A 152 -3.47 13.09 7.62
N PHE A 153 -3.18 14.26 8.17
CA PHE A 153 -2.55 14.37 9.50
C PHE A 153 -3.38 13.74 10.61
N VAL A 154 -4.66 14.04 10.66
CA VAL A 154 -5.58 13.45 11.64
C VAL A 154 -5.67 11.93 11.47
N SER A 155 -5.74 11.44 10.22
CA SER A 155 -5.75 10.01 9.93
C SER A 155 -4.48 9.30 10.41
N ILE A 156 -3.31 9.90 10.23
CA ILE A 156 -2.04 9.34 10.73
C ILE A 156 -2.06 9.26 12.26
N ILE A 157 -2.51 10.30 12.95
CA ILE A 157 -2.60 10.30 14.43
C ILE A 157 -3.53 9.20 14.91
N ILE A 158 -4.72 9.06 14.31
CA ILE A 158 -5.68 8.01 14.66
C ILE A 158 -5.07 6.63 14.41
N THR A 159 -4.36 6.43 13.29
CA THR A 159 -3.69 5.18 12.98
C THR A 159 -2.59 4.83 13.98
N LEU A 160 -1.79 5.81 14.40
CA LEU A 160 -0.77 5.63 15.45
C LEU A 160 -1.38 5.23 16.79
N LEU A 161 -2.47 5.86 17.20
CA LEU A 161 -3.19 5.49 18.43
C LEU A 161 -3.79 4.09 18.31
N GLY A 162 -4.39 3.76 17.17
CA GLY A 162 -4.91 2.42 16.88
C GLY A 162 -3.82 1.36 16.93
N ALA A 163 -2.66 1.59 16.31
CA ALA A 163 -1.52 0.67 16.35
C ALA A 163 -1.03 0.43 17.78
N LYS A 164 -0.92 1.49 18.60
CA LYS A 164 -0.55 1.37 20.02
C LYS A 164 -1.55 0.51 20.79
N LEU A 165 -2.84 0.77 20.62
CA LEU A 165 -3.90 0.01 21.30
C LEU A 165 -3.89 -1.47 20.86
N THR A 166 -3.79 -1.74 19.56
CA THR A 166 -3.75 -3.10 19.02
C THR A 166 -2.61 -3.92 19.61
N VAL A 167 -1.38 -3.35 19.57
CA VAL A 167 -0.20 -4.06 20.10
C VAL A 167 -0.29 -4.24 21.60
N SER A 168 -0.69 -3.21 22.35
CA SER A 168 -0.83 -3.35 23.81
C SER A 168 -1.90 -4.37 24.22
N SER A 169 -2.99 -4.47 23.47
CA SER A 169 -4.04 -5.47 23.73
C SER A 169 -3.65 -6.89 23.31
N ALA A 170 -2.77 -7.04 22.32
CA ALA A 170 -2.29 -8.35 21.89
C ALA A 170 -1.17 -8.91 22.78
N LEU A 171 -0.48 -8.06 23.55
CA LEU A 171 0.61 -8.45 24.44
C LEU A 171 0.18 -8.64 25.91
N ASN A 172 -1.05 -8.23 26.27
CA ASN A 172 -1.67 -8.48 27.57
C ASN A 172 -2.52 -9.73 27.54
#